data_f9bcfad783e2b800341f4a67bb5f1382
#
_entry.id   f9bcfad783e2b800341f4a67bb5f1382
#
_cell.length_a   1.000
_cell.length_b   1.000
_cell.length_c   1.000
_cell.angle_alpha   90.00
_cell.angle_beta   90.00
_cell.angle_gamma   90.00
#
_symmetry.space_group_name_H-M   'P 1'
#
loop_
_entity.id
_entity.type
_entity.pdbx_description
1 polymer ?
#
loop_
_entity_poly.entity_id
_entity_poly.type
_entity_poly.pdbx_seq_one_letter_code
_entity_poly.pdbx_strand_id
1 'polypeptide(L)'
;MFKTKNGLPHNSVRGVVRLWIEENADYLGNDVLEIGSRMHDPNAWWINNRDLAQGKWTGMDMQSGQNVDVVANVYDMPQEWTNRFSGVLCCEVLEHMEYPWAALTHMYRILQPEGLIVITVPWCFPKHDFPNDYFRYSTDGLNALLQFAGFTQITTATSMPMVQFDLNGFGKPHSYRGIEPTHSYAIARKPP
;
A
#
# COMPACT_ATOMS: atom_id res chain seq x y z
N MET A 1 -0.32 -5.68 -26.08
CA MET A 1 -0.80 -5.57 -24.69
C MET A 1 0.40 -5.24 -23.82
N PHE A 2 0.41 -4.10 -23.17
CA PHE A 2 1.50 -3.73 -22.28
C PHE A 2 1.48 -4.63 -21.02
N LYS A 3 2.65 -4.89 -20.48
CA LYS A 3 2.83 -5.70 -19.27
C LYS A 3 3.76 -4.98 -18.31
N THR A 4 3.61 -5.25 -17.00
CA THR A 4 4.59 -4.84 -15.99
C THR A 4 5.97 -5.46 -16.28
N LYS A 5 7.03 -4.97 -15.64
CA LYS A 5 8.38 -5.57 -15.73
C LYS A 5 8.35 -7.08 -15.46
N ASN A 6 7.46 -7.53 -14.58
CA ASN A 6 7.26 -8.94 -14.24
C ASN A 6 6.24 -9.67 -15.15
N GLY A 7 5.78 -9.06 -16.23
CA GLY A 7 4.92 -9.68 -17.23
C GLY A 7 3.43 -9.77 -16.89
N LEU A 8 2.96 -9.16 -15.78
CA LEU A 8 1.54 -9.08 -15.47
C LEU A 8 0.80 -8.19 -16.47
N PRO A 9 -0.44 -8.55 -16.88
CA PRO A 9 -1.24 -7.70 -17.72
C PRO A 9 -1.63 -6.41 -16.98
N HIS A 10 -1.45 -5.24 -17.59
CA HIS A 10 -1.84 -3.95 -17.02
C HIS A 10 -3.34 -3.80 -16.77
N ASN A 11 -4.17 -4.62 -17.39
CA ASN A 11 -5.62 -4.62 -17.22
C ASN A 11 -6.13 -5.58 -16.12
N SER A 12 -5.23 -6.22 -15.38
CA SER A 12 -5.58 -6.97 -14.17
C SER A 12 -5.41 -6.11 -12.92
N VAL A 13 -6.18 -6.38 -11.88
CA VAL A 13 -6.07 -5.67 -10.58
C VAL A 13 -4.62 -5.71 -10.06
N ARG A 14 -4.02 -6.89 -10.01
CA ARG A 14 -2.63 -7.06 -9.56
C ARG A 14 -1.63 -6.35 -10.48
N GLY A 15 -1.89 -6.33 -11.78
CA GLY A 15 -1.04 -5.64 -12.76
C GLY A 15 -1.05 -4.14 -12.59
N VAL A 16 -2.18 -3.50 -12.28
CA VAL A 16 -2.24 -2.06 -12.04
C VAL A 16 -1.63 -1.64 -10.71
N VAL A 17 -1.79 -2.43 -9.65
CA VAL A 17 -1.09 -2.23 -8.37
C VAL A 17 0.42 -2.32 -8.56
N ARG A 18 0.88 -3.38 -9.22
CA ARG A 18 2.31 -3.57 -9.50
C ARG A 18 2.90 -2.45 -10.35
N LEU A 19 2.19 -2.01 -11.38
CA LEU A 19 2.64 -0.90 -12.23
C LEU A 19 2.82 0.39 -11.42
N TRP A 20 1.88 0.71 -10.54
CA TRP A 20 2.00 1.87 -9.65
C TRP A 20 3.25 1.80 -8.78
N ILE A 21 3.54 0.63 -8.21
CA ILE A 21 4.75 0.44 -7.41
C ILE A 21 6.01 0.59 -8.27
N GLU A 22 6.06 -0.03 -9.47
CA GLU A 22 7.18 0.07 -10.39
C GLU A 22 7.48 1.51 -10.81
N GLU A 23 6.44 2.31 -11.06
CA GLU A 23 6.57 3.72 -11.46
C GLU A 23 7.05 4.62 -10.31
N ASN A 24 6.87 4.20 -9.06
CA ASN A 24 7.17 5.01 -7.89
C ASN A 24 8.31 4.45 -7.01
N ALA A 25 8.82 3.26 -7.31
CA ALA A 25 9.86 2.60 -6.51
C ALA A 25 11.17 3.41 -6.46
N ASP A 26 11.53 4.07 -7.56
CA ASP A 26 12.76 4.87 -7.65
C ASP A 26 12.75 6.07 -6.68
N TYR A 27 11.58 6.57 -6.31
CA TYR A 27 11.43 7.66 -5.34
C TYR A 27 11.64 7.22 -3.89
N LEU A 28 11.55 5.91 -3.60
CA LEU A 28 11.76 5.39 -2.24
C LEU A 28 13.22 5.48 -1.76
N GLY A 29 14.16 5.69 -2.69
CA GLY A 29 15.58 5.83 -2.37
C GLY A 29 16.28 4.49 -2.07
N ASN A 30 17.36 4.53 -1.25
CA ASN A 30 18.32 3.43 -1.15
C ASN A 30 18.22 2.59 0.15
N ASP A 31 17.43 2.98 1.14
CA ASP A 31 17.15 2.16 2.35
C ASP A 31 15.63 2.13 2.57
N VAL A 32 15.00 1.07 2.09
CA VAL A 32 13.54 0.92 2.02
C VAL A 32 13.06 -0.11 3.02
N LEU A 33 11.99 0.22 3.76
CA LEU A 33 11.21 -0.75 4.53
C LEU A 33 9.92 -1.10 3.79
N GLU A 34 9.72 -2.36 3.52
CA GLU A 34 8.44 -2.90 3.05
C GLU A 34 7.68 -3.49 4.23
N ILE A 35 6.49 -2.94 4.50
CA ILE A 35 5.57 -3.40 5.55
C ILE A 35 4.57 -4.39 4.94
N GLY A 36 4.37 -5.55 5.59
CA GLY A 36 3.55 -6.63 5.05
C GLY A 36 4.26 -7.39 3.92
N SER A 37 5.57 -7.58 4.03
CA SER A 37 6.42 -8.14 2.97
C SER A 37 6.28 -9.63 2.77
N ARG A 38 5.54 -10.34 3.65
CA ARG A 38 5.45 -11.79 3.61
C ARG A 38 4.73 -12.29 2.35
N MET A 39 5.40 -13.16 1.61
CA MET A 39 4.78 -13.88 0.51
C MET A 39 3.90 -15.00 1.04
N HIS A 40 2.58 -14.89 0.83
CA HIS A 40 1.60 -15.91 1.23
C HIS A 40 1.57 -17.12 0.28
N ASP A 41 1.84 -16.89 -0.98
CA ASP A 41 1.93 -17.90 -2.02
C ASP A 41 3.32 -17.86 -2.66
N PRO A 42 4.15 -18.91 -2.50
CA PRO A 42 5.48 -18.96 -3.11
C PRO A 42 5.48 -18.85 -4.64
N ASN A 43 4.33 -19.13 -5.28
CA ASN A 43 4.19 -19.00 -6.72
C ASN A 43 3.75 -17.59 -7.14
N ALA A 44 3.44 -16.73 -6.17
CA ALA A 44 3.04 -15.34 -6.43
C ALA A 44 4.26 -14.41 -6.57
N TRP A 45 5.24 -14.81 -7.36
CA TRP A 45 6.50 -14.06 -7.62
C TRP A 45 6.28 -12.59 -8.03
N TRP A 46 5.11 -12.27 -8.56
CA TRP A 46 4.74 -10.91 -8.98
C TRP A 46 4.51 -9.94 -7.83
N ILE A 47 4.37 -10.41 -6.60
CA ILE A 47 4.25 -9.56 -5.39
C ILE A 47 5.59 -9.36 -4.69
N ASN A 48 6.68 -9.90 -5.23
CA ASN A 48 8.02 -9.63 -4.70
C ASN A 48 8.48 -8.24 -5.14
N ASN A 49 8.30 -7.25 -4.25
CA ASN A 49 8.73 -5.88 -4.54
C ASN A 49 10.23 -5.66 -4.33
N ARG A 50 10.91 -6.61 -3.72
CA ARG A 50 12.36 -6.55 -3.47
C ARG A 50 13.20 -6.51 -4.76
N ASP A 51 12.68 -7.02 -5.86
CA ASP A 51 13.32 -6.92 -7.18
C ASP A 51 13.33 -5.51 -7.78
N LEU A 52 12.62 -4.56 -7.16
CA LEU A 52 12.66 -3.13 -7.48
C LEU A 52 13.72 -2.37 -6.66
N ALA A 53 14.39 -3.03 -5.73
CA ALA A 53 15.36 -2.40 -4.87
C ALA A 53 16.55 -1.83 -5.65
N GLN A 54 16.85 -0.55 -5.43
CA GLN A 54 18.06 0.09 -5.92
C GLN A 54 19.21 0.07 -4.91
N GLY A 55 18.89 -0.31 -3.66
CA GLY A 55 19.82 -0.38 -2.54
C GLY A 55 19.36 -1.41 -1.53
N LYS A 56 19.40 -1.04 -0.25
CA LYS A 56 18.97 -1.91 0.83
C LYS A 56 17.43 -1.96 0.89
N TRP A 57 16.89 -3.18 0.91
CA TRP A 57 15.47 -3.43 1.07
C TRP A 57 15.26 -4.36 2.27
N THR A 58 14.50 -3.88 3.25
CA THR A 58 14.16 -4.63 4.46
C THR A 58 12.69 -5.00 4.42
N GLY A 59 12.38 -6.28 4.45
CA GLY A 59 10.99 -6.76 4.56
C GLY A 59 10.59 -6.95 6.01
N MET A 60 9.44 -6.40 6.41
CA MET A 60 8.85 -6.56 7.73
C MET A 60 7.45 -7.14 7.63
N ASP A 61 7.15 -8.10 8.49
CA ASP A 61 5.80 -8.66 8.66
C ASP A 61 5.60 -9.10 10.12
N MET A 62 4.34 -9.27 10.53
CA MET A 62 3.98 -9.82 11.84
C MET A 62 4.33 -11.31 11.97
N GLN A 63 4.48 -12.01 10.86
CA GLN A 63 4.77 -13.43 10.79
C GLN A 63 6.04 -13.68 9.98
N SER A 64 6.82 -14.67 10.40
CA SER A 64 7.98 -15.11 9.63
C SER A 64 7.55 -15.74 8.29
N GLY A 65 8.41 -15.65 7.29
CA GLY A 65 8.16 -16.23 5.98
C GLY A 65 9.11 -15.71 4.92
N GLN A 66 8.85 -16.10 3.68
CA GLN A 66 9.62 -15.62 2.55
C GLN A 66 9.48 -14.11 2.41
N ASN A 67 10.56 -13.40 2.11
CA ASN A 67 10.71 -11.94 2.02
C ASN A 67 10.66 -11.19 3.36
N VAL A 68 10.58 -11.88 4.50
CA VAL A 68 10.58 -11.25 5.83
C VAL A 68 11.99 -11.31 6.42
N ASP A 69 12.60 -10.14 6.58
CA ASP A 69 13.90 -10.00 7.28
C ASP A 69 13.69 -9.73 8.77
N VAL A 70 12.58 -9.04 9.11
CA VAL A 70 12.26 -8.65 10.48
C VAL A 70 10.82 -9.01 10.80
N VAL A 71 10.63 -9.82 11.83
CA VAL A 71 9.31 -10.11 12.39
C VAL A 71 9.00 -9.05 13.43
N ALA A 72 8.06 -8.15 13.14
CA ALA A 72 7.66 -7.08 14.04
C ALA A 72 6.22 -6.63 13.77
N ASN A 73 5.62 -6.01 14.79
CA ASN A 73 4.33 -5.35 14.66
C ASN A 73 4.55 -3.88 14.28
N VAL A 74 3.75 -3.36 13.34
CA VAL A 74 3.81 -1.95 12.92
C VAL A 74 3.59 -0.97 14.08
N TYR A 75 2.83 -1.38 15.09
CA TYR A 75 2.56 -0.56 16.28
C TYR A 75 3.71 -0.57 17.32
N ASP A 76 4.70 -1.44 17.12
CA ASP A 76 5.83 -1.62 18.05
C ASP A 76 7.16 -1.77 17.29
N MET A 77 7.37 -0.90 16.29
CA MET A 77 8.63 -0.88 15.54
C MET A 77 9.78 -0.34 16.41
N PRO A 78 11.00 -0.90 16.28
CA PRO A 78 12.16 -0.52 17.07
C PRO A 78 12.40 1.00 17.13
N GLN A 79 12.76 1.52 18.31
CA GLN A 79 12.97 2.96 18.48
C GLN A 79 14.22 3.46 17.72
N GLU A 80 15.21 2.62 17.55
CA GLU A 80 16.42 2.88 16.77
C GLU A 80 16.14 3.03 15.26
N TRP A 81 14.93 2.72 14.81
CA TRP A 81 14.49 2.97 13.43
C TRP A 81 14.02 4.41 13.20
N THR A 82 13.98 5.24 14.22
CA THR A 82 13.60 6.65 14.07
C THR A 82 14.51 7.35 13.06
N ASN A 83 13.91 7.99 12.04
CA ASN A 83 14.59 8.71 10.95
C ASN A 83 15.62 7.85 10.18
N ARG A 84 15.35 6.57 10.01
CA ARG A 84 16.28 5.64 9.37
C ARG A 84 16.06 5.47 7.87
N PHE A 85 14.82 5.19 7.47
CA PHE A 85 14.54 4.73 6.10
C PHE A 85 14.33 5.91 5.14
N SER A 86 14.90 5.81 3.93
CA SER A 86 14.62 6.76 2.85
C SER A 86 13.21 6.57 2.29
N GLY A 87 12.69 5.35 2.33
CA GLY A 87 11.38 5.01 1.84
C GLY A 87 10.65 3.96 2.66
N VAL A 88 9.32 4.03 2.64
CA VAL A 88 8.41 3.00 3.16
C VAL A 88 7.46 2.59 2.05
N LEU A 89 7.35 1.28 1.82
CA LEU A 89 6.31 0.70 0.98
C LEU A 89 5.29 -0.02 1.87
N CYS A 90 4.00 0.32 1.72
CA CYS A 90 2.87 -0.33 2.36
C CYS A 90 1.84 -0.71 1.29
N CYS A 91 1.96 -1.94 0.78
CA CYS A 91 1.19 -2.41 -0.37
C CYS A 91 0.14 -3.42 0.06
N GLU A 92 -1.15 -3.07 -0.03
CA GLU A 92 -2.29 -3.93 0.32
C GLU A 92 -2.17 -4.48 1.77
N VAL A 93 -1.92 -3.58 2.73
CA VAL A 93 -1.73 -3.93 4.14
C VAL A 93 -2.50 -2.99 5.07
N LEU A 94 -2.66 -1.71 4.70
CA LEU A 94 -3.28 -0.72 5.58
C LEU A 94 -4.74 -1.05 5.89
N GLU A 95 -5.45 -1.72 5.00
CA GLU A 95 -6.82 -2.21 5.19
C GLU A 95 -6.95 -3.27 6.30
N HIS A 96 -5.86 -3.99 6.58
CA HIS A 96 -5.76 -5.01 7.62
C HIS A 96 -5.35 -4.46 8.99
N MET A 97 -5.13 -3.16 9.10
CA MET A 97 -4.72 -2.48 10.33
C MET A 97 -5.93 -1.93 11.07
N GLU A 98 -6.14 -2.36 12.31
CA GLU A 98 -7.25 -1.90 13.15
C GLU A 98 -7.16 -0.41 13.49
N TYR A 99 -5.93 0.11 13.63
CA TYR A 99 -5.65 1.53 13.96
C TYR A 99 -4.72 2.16 12.90
N PRO A 100 -5.21 2.40 11.67
CA PRO A 100 -4.35 2.84 10.56
C PRO A 100 -3.68 4.19 10.82
N TRP A 101 -4.31 5.09 11.57
CA TRP A 101 -3.70 6.36 12.00
C TRP A 101 -2.48 6.16 12.90
N ALA A 102 -2.51 5.19 13.81
CA ALA A 102 -1.38 4.85 14.65
C ALA A 102 -0.25 4.22 13.81
N ALA A 103 -0.59 3.30 12.93
CA ALA A 103 0.37 2.69 12.02
C ALA A 103 1.10 3.75 11.16
N LEU A 104 0.36 4.68 10.57
CA LEU A 104 0.95 5.77 9.77
C LEU A 104 1.84 6.70 10.62
N THR A 105 1.50 6.94 11.89
CA THR A 105 2.38 7.69 12.81
C THR A 105 3.72 6.97 13.04
N HIS A 106 3.70 5.65 13.17
CA HIS A 106 4.92 4.86 13.27
C HIS A 106 5.71 4.84 11.96
N MET A 107 5.04 4.71 10.82
CA MET A 107 5.68 4.81 9.49
C MET A 107 6.33 6.18 9.28
N TYR A 108 5.65 7.26 9.69
CA TYR A 108 6.21 8.61 9.67
C TYR A 108 7.46 8.73 10.56
N ARG A 109 7.43 8.18 11.78
CA ARG A 109 8.58 8.22 12.71
C ARG A 109 9.84 7.61 12.12
N ILE A 110 9.70 6.47 11.45
CA ILE A 110 10.87 5.72 10.95
C ILE A 110 11.45 6.28 9.66
N LEU A 111 10.67 7.06 8.90
CA LEU A 111 11.20 7.75 7.72
C LEU A 111 12.17 8.85 8.14
N GLN A 112 13.26 8.99 7.39
CA GLN A 112 14.14 10.16 7.50
C GLN A 112 13.42 11.43 7.01
N PRO A 113 13.87 12.64 7.39
CA PRO A 113 13.42 13.87 6.75
C PRO A 113 13.52 13.75 5.22
N GLU A 114 12.54 14.27 4.50
CA GLU A 114 12.38 14.15 3.04
C GLU A 114 12.09 12.72 2.53
N GLY A 115 12.05 11.71 3.39
CA GLY A 115 11.71 10.33 3.04
C GLY A 115 10.27 10.20 2.53
N LEU A 116 10.03 9.21 1.69
CA LEU A 116 8.76 8.99 1.02
C LEU A 116 8.06 7.72 1.49
N ILE A 117 6.72 7.80 1.51
CA ILE A 117 5.87 6.62 1.66
C ILE A 117 5.09 6.38 0.37
N VAL A 118 5.03 5.13 -0.06
CA VAL A 118 4.17 4.66 -1.16
C VAL A 118 3.16 3.68 -0.58
N ILE A 119 1.89 3.93 -0.83
CA ILE A 119 0.76 3.13 -0.31
C ILE A 119 -0.13 2.69 -1.45
N THR A 120 -0.54 1.43 -1.42
CA THR A 120 -1.67 0.92 -2.20
C THR A 120 -2.68 0.27 -1.27
N VAL A 121 -3.96 0.49 -1.51
CA VAL A 121 -5.07 -0.03 -0.70
C VAL A 121 -6.30 -0.33 -1.55
N PRO A 122 -7.13 -1.31 -1.20
CA PRO A 122 -8.38 -1.53 -1.88
C PRO A 122 -9.38 -0.40 -1.61
N TRP A 123 -10.08 0.04 -2.65
CA TRP A 123 -11.25 0.92 -2.57
C TRP A 123 -12.52 0.14 -2.81
N CYS A 124 -12.73 -0.28 -4.04
CA CYS A 124 -13.87 -1.11 -4.34
C CYS A 124 -13.44 -2.56 -4.59
N PHE A 125 -13.36 -3.31 -3.53
CA PHE A 125 -12.91 -4.69 -3.53
C PHE A 125 -13.70 -5.50 -2.51
N PRO A 126 -14.02 -6.78 -2.78
CA PRO A 126 -14.71 -7.65 -1.82
C PRO A 126 -13.95 -7.73 -0.50
N LYS A 127 -14.70 -7.93 0.59
CA LYS A 127 -14.08 -8.25 1.88
C LYS A 127 -13.24 -9.51 1.73
N HIS A 128 -12.02 -9.46 2.25
CA HIS A 128 -11.10 -10.59 2.29
C HIS A 128 -10.41 -10.61 3.65
N ASP A 129 -10.35 -11.78 4.28
CA ASP A 129 -9.84 -11.89 5.64
C ASP A 129 -8.39 -12.37 5.63
N PHE A 130 -7.43 -11.48 6.01
CA PHE A 130 -6.05 -11.91 6.20
C PHE A 130 -5.22 -10.93 7.06
N PRO A 131 -5.16 -11.04 8.38
CA PRO A 131 -6.01 -11.84 9.27
C PRO A 131 -7.42 -11.24 9.44
N ASN A 132 -7.58 -9.92 9.28
CA ASN A 132 -8.82 -9.17 9.32
C ASN A 132 -8.83 -8.13 8.21
N ASP A 133 -10.00 -7.65 7.82
CA ASP A 133 -10.18 -6.66 6.76
C ASP A 133 -11.11 -5.57 7.29
N TYR A 134 -10.53 -4.45 7.73
CA TYR A 134 -11.24 -3.41 8.49
C TYR A 134 -11.74 -2.27 7.61
N PHE A 135 -10.95 -1.86 6.59
CA PHE A 135 -11.19 -0.58 5.91
C PHE A 135 -11.15 -0.69 4.38
N ARG A 136 -11.84 0.28 3.76
CA ARG A 136 -11.73 0.64 2.35
C ARG A 136 -11.44 2.14 2.28
N TYR A 137 -10.48 2.52 1.43
CA TYR A 137 -10.00 3.90 1.41
C TYR A 137 -10.30 4.57 0.09
N SER A 138 -11.11 5.65 0.12
CA SER A 138 -11.12 6.61 -0.97
C SER A 138 -9.80 7.41 -0.99
N THR A 139 -9.53 8.09 -2.08
CA THR A 139 -8.39 9.01 -2.18
C THR A 139 -8.44 10.11 -1.12
N ASP A 140 -9.63 10.62 -0.80
CA ASP A 140 -9.81 11.65 0.24
C ASP A 140 -9.54 11.09 1.65
N GLY A 141 -10.03 9.87 1.93
CA GLY A 141 -9.77 9.21 3.21
C GLY A 141 -8.29 8.92 3.42
N LEU A 142 -7.61 8.44 2.37
CA LEU A 142 -6.17 8.18 2.42
C LEU A 142 -5.36 9.47 2.59
N ASN A 143 -5.73 10.54 1.88
CA ASN A 143 -5.13 11.86 2.03
C ASN A 143 -5.29 12.41 3.46
N ALA A 144 -6.49 12.33 4.04
CA ALA A 144 -6.77 12.79 5.40
C ALA A 144 -5.94 12.04 6.45
N LEU A 145 -5.80 10.72 6.32
CA LEU A 145 -4.96 9.92 7.21
C LEU A 145 -3.48 10.27 7.13
N LEU A 146 -2.97 10.51 5.91
CA LEU A 146 -1.58 10.92 5.70
C LEU A 146 -1.32 12.32 6.29
N GLN A 147 -2.23 13.27 6.09
CA GLN A 147 -2.16 14.60 6.73
C GLN A 147 -2.18 14.51 8.25
N PHE A 148 -3.05 13.67 8.81
CA PHE A 148 -3.10 13.44 10.27
C PHE A 148 -1.77 12.93 10.81
N ALA A 149 -1.09 12.04 10.10
CA ALA A 149 0.22 11.51 10.48
C ALA A 149 1.38 12.52 10.31
N GLY A 150 1.14 13.68 9.66
CA GLY A 150 2.13 14.74 9.47
C GLY A 150 2.82 14.76 8.10
N PHE A 151 2.39 13.91 7.17
CA PHE A 151 2.92 13.92 5.81
C PHE A 151 2.47 15.16 5.03
N THR A 152 3.32 15.57 4.09
CA THR A 152 3.09 16.68 3.16
C THR A 152 3.31 16.22 1.71
N GLN A 153 3.09 17.11 0.74
CA GLN A 153 3.27 16.80 -0.68
C GLN A 153 2.56 15.48 -1.07
N ILE A 154 1.31 15.34 -0.61
CA ILE A 154 0.53 14.13 -0.80
C ILE A 154 -0.07 14.14 -2.21
N THR A 155 0.20 13.10 -2.96
CA THR A 155 -0.44 12.81 -4.24
C THR A 155 -1.23 11.52 -4.10
N THR A 156 -2.50 11.55 -4.47
CA THR A 156 -3.37 10.37 -4.50
C THR A 156 -3.86 10.09 -5.91
N ALA A 157 -4.07 8.83 -6.21
CA ALA A 157 -4.57 8.37 -7.50
C ALA A 157 -5.47 7.15 -7.31
N THR A 158 -6.17 6.77 -8.36
CA THR A 158 -7.01 5.57 -8.39
C THR A 158 -6.60 4.63 -9.52
N SER A 159 -6.86 3.36 -9.33
CA SER A 159 -6.57 2.34 -10.32
C SER A 159 -7.58 2.30 -11.46
N MET A 160 -7.14 1.79 -12.57
CA MET A 160 -7.92 1.11 -13.60
C MET A 160 -7.58 -0.38 -13.54
N PRO A 161 -8.47 -1.33 -13.69
CA PRO A 161 -9.85 -1.24 -14.13
C PRO A 161 -10.83 -0.80 -13.05
N MET A 162 -12.02 -0.41 -13.49
CA MET A 162 -13.13 0.01 -12.65
C MET A 162 -14.14 -1.13 -12.49
N VAL A 163 -14.74 -1.23 -11.31
CA VAL A 163 -15.79 -2.20 -11.03
C VAL A 163 -17.15 -1.54 -11.22
N GLN A 164 -18.02 -2.20 -11.97
CA GLN A 164 -19.41 -1.75 -12.12
C GLN A 164 -20.26 -2.34 -10.99
N PHE A 165 -20.95 -1.46 -10.25
CA PHE A 165 -21.91 -1.84 -9.22
C PHE A 165 -23.33 -1.76 -9.73
N ASP A 166 -24.14 -2.71 -9.31
CA ASP A 166 -25.58 -2.66 -9.39
C ASP A 166 -26.16 -2.82 -7.98
N LEU A 167 -26.70 -1.73 -7.43
CA LEU A 167 -27.33 -1.73 -6.11
C LEU A 167 -28.81 -2.10 -6.14
N ASN A 168 -29.31 -2.71 -7.22
CA ASN A 168 -30.71 -3.09 -7.37
C ASN A 168 -31.25 -4.05 -6.27
N GLY A 169 -30.37 -4.60 -5.42
CA GLY A 169 -30.73 -5.48 -4.31
C GLY A 169 -31.16 -4.80 -3.01
N PHE A 170 -31.06 -3.47 -2.88
CA PHE A 170 -31.29 -2.76 -1.62
C PHE A 170 -32.66 -2.06 -1.49
N GLY A 171 -33.66 -2.48 -2.27
CA GLY A 171 -35.05 -2.07 -2.08
C GLY A 171 -35.36 -0.59 -2.35
N LYS A 172 -34.49 0.14 -3.05
CA LYS A 172 -34.71 1.54 -3.44
C LYS A 172 -34.90 1.67 -4.95
N PRO A 173 -35.85 2.54 -5.38
CA PRO A 173 -36.22 2.69 -6.79
C PRO A 173 -35.17 3.40 -7.67
N HIS A 174 -33.98 3.68 -7.16
CA HIS A 174 -32.91 4.31 -7.92
C HIS A 174 -31.75 3.34 -8.06
N SER A 175 -31.60 2.78 -9.26
CA SER A 175 -30.39 2.07 -9.63
C SER A 175 -29.22 3.04 -9.68
N TYR A 176 -28.38 3.05 -8.65
CA TYR A 176 -27.06 3.65 -8.75
C TYR A 176 -26.16 2.69 -9.52
N ARG A 177 -25.84 3.04 -10.75
CA ARG A 177 -24.78 2.37 -11.51
C ARG A 177 -23.55 3.26 -11.42
N GLY A 178 -22.67 2.92 -10.50
CA GLY A 178 -21.37 3.56 -10.39
C GLY A 178 -20.30 2.74 -11.11
N ILE A 179 -19.33 3.43 -11.66
CA ILE A 179 -18.08 2.81 -12.12
C ILE A 179 -17.03 3.34 -11.17
N GLU A 180 -16.52 2.46 -10.29
CA GLU A 180 -15.57 2.83 -9.26
C GLU A 180 -14.22 2.12 -9.48
N PRO A 181 -13.09 2.77 -9.16
CA PRO A 181 -11.79 2.13 -9.23
C PRO A 181 -11.67 1.03 -8.17
N THR A 182 -10.88 0.01 -8.44
CA THR A 182 -10.68 -1.08 -7.50
C THR A 182 -9.78 -0.71 -6.33
N HIS A 183 -8.81 0.19 -6.55
CA HIS A 183 -7.80 0.58 -5.56
C HIS A 183 -7.57 2.07 -5.54
N SER A 184 -7.13 2.56 -4.38
CA SER A 184 -6.58 3.89 -4.18
C SER A 184 -5.08 3.79 -3.89
N TYR A 185 -4.34 4.77 -4.35
CA TYR A 185 -2.90 4.88 -4.22
C TYR A 185 -2.51 6.20 -3.60
N ALA A 186 -1.41 6.22 -2.88
CA ALA A 186 -0.81 7.46 -2.40
C ALA A 186 0.71 7.41 -2.41
N ILE A 187 1.30 8.57 -2.65
CA ILE A 187 2.69 8.88 -2.35
C ILE A 187 2.71 10.15 -1.51
N ALA A 188 3.50 10.19 -0.46
CA ALA A 188 3.59 11.33 0.42
C ALA A 188 5.00 11.48 0.98
N ARG A 189 5.36 12.71 1.35
CA ARG A 189 6.69 13.05 1.85
C ARG A 189 6.64 13.42 3.32
N LYS A 190 7.61 12.95 4.09
CA LYS A 190 7.92 13.51 5.40
C LYS A 190 8.61 14.85 5.19
N PRO A 191 8.16 15.96 5.81
CA PRO A 191 8.86 17.25 5.73
C PRO A 191 10.29 17.18 6.29
N PRO A 192 11.11 18.22 5.99
CA PRO A 192 12.49 18.34 6.49
C PRO A 192 12.58 18.33 8.00
#